data_96c88d3511580ab4bfa1e695c089aba9
#
_entry.id   96c88d3511580ab4bfa1e695c089aba9
#
_cell.length_a   1.000
_cell.length_b   1.000
_cell.length_c   1.000
_cell.angle_alpha   90.00
_cell.angle_beta   90.00
_cell.angle_gamma   90.00
#
_symmetry.space_group_name_H-M   'P 1'
#
loop_
_entity.id
_entity.type
_entity.pdbx_description
1 polymer ?
#
loop_
_entity_poly.entity_id
_entity_poly.type
_entity_poly.pdbx_seq_one_letter_code
_entity_poly.pdbx_strand_id
1 'polypeptide(L)'
;MSVTHSGVGSWPGQDVAAAVRLTLGELPDGAYLPELPGRGPGSDMIGRALGALGALDGVGADLQPSGWRLTEGTSLLQRRAYATLRDDLDLLEEQAQGFAGPLRVPLTGPLTLAGSVELPRGGAALGDSGATRDLRDALAEASARLVGEVARRVPGAQVGLQWDEPLLGAIRAGTVRTASGLRRLPAWGSQEVIGHLRPLVEQVVAAGVDPARTLVHSCARSIGISDLVAAGVGGVGLDVDMLGTADLDAIAGLLEVGRVLHLGVAPSAVADVLPTVDALARRALRVLRPLELGPVIADRVVLTPACGLAGWTVRPATALLRRLGSAAAIVDEELAR
;
A
#
# COMPACT_ATOMS: atom_id res chain seq x y z
N MET A 1 4.43 -3.67 -24.28
CA MET A 1 4.61 -3.18 -22.91
C MET A 1 3.92 -1.84 -22.87
N SER A 2 3.01 -1.61 -21.92
CA SER A 2 2.14 -0.43 -21.93
C SER A 2 1.91 0.09 -20.52
N VAL A 3 1.55 1.37 -20.39
CA VAL A 3 1.11 1.97 -19.14
C VAL A 3 -0.18 1.28 -18.69
N THR A 4 -0.23 0.85 -17.42
CA THR A 4 -1.40 0.19 -16.85
C THR A 4 -2.08 1.04 -15.79
N HIS A 5 -3.15 0.53 -15.17
CA HIS A 5 -3.84 1.22 -14.08
C HIS A 5 -4.23 0.25 -12.95
N SER A 6 -4.41 0.79 -11.75
CA SER A 6 -4.79 0.01 -10.57
C SER A 6 -5.51 0.89 -9.54
N GLY A 7 -6.02 0.26 -8.48
CA GLY A 7 -6.37 0.95 -7.24
C GLY A 7 -5.24 0.90 -6.20
N VAL A 8 -5.45 1.49 -5.02
CA VAL A 8 -4.47 1.46 -3.93
C VAL A 8 -4.73 0.31 -2.97
N GLY A 9 -5.95 0.15 -2.45
CA GLY A 9 -6.27 -0.92 -1.48
C GLY A 9 -7.66 -0.75 -0.91
N SER A 10 -7.93 0.32 -0.17
CA SER A 10 -9.23 0.49 0.47
C SER A 10 -10.35 0.85 -0.53
N TRP A 11 -11.51 0.23 -0.31
CA TRP A 11 -12.67 0.29 -1.18
C TRP A 11 -13.94 0.67 -0.39
N PRO A 12 -14.90 1.39 -1.01
CA PRO A 12 -16.15 1.77 -0.35
C PRO A 12 -17.10 0.59 -0.12
N GLY A 13 -17.92 0.72 0.93
CA GLY A 13 -18.97 -0.24 1.25
C GLY A 13 -18.52 -1.37 2.17
N GLN A 14 -19.30 -2.45 2.18
CA GLN A 14 -19.11 -3.60 3.08
C GLN A 14 -19.19 -4.96 2.35
N ASP A 15 -19.56 -4.97 1.07
CA ASP A 15 -19.69 -6.19 0.26
C ASP A 15 -18.35 -6.56 -0.38
N VAL A 16 -17.64 -7.49 0.26
CA VAL A 16 -16.32 -7.97 -0.18
C VAL A 16 -16.41 -8.70 -1.51
N ALA A 17 -17.40 -9.56 -1.69
CA ALA A 17 -17.55 -10.34 -2.91
C ALA A 17 -17.75 -9.42 -4.13
N ALA A 18 -18.57 -8.38 -3.99
CA ALA A 18 -18.73 -7.36 -5.03
C ALA A 18 -17.45 -6.57 -5.27
N ALA A 19 -16.72 -6.20 -4.21
CA ALA A 19 -15.46 -5.48 -4.33
C ALA A 19 -14.38 -6.32 -5.04
N VAL A 20 -14.23 -7.58 -4.68
CA VAL A 20 -13.29 -8.52 -5.31
C VAL A 20 -13.64 -8.73 -6.79
N ARG A 21 -14.92 -9.03 -7.12
CA ARG A 21 -15.34 -9.14 -8.53
C ARG A 21 -15.01 -7.91 -9.34
N LEU A 22 -15.20 -6.72 -8.73
CA LEU A 22 -14.93 -5.45 -9.40
C LEU A 22 -13.43 -5.27 -9.65
N THR A 23 -12.57 -5.50 -8.66
CA THR A 23 -11.11 -5.35 -8.84
C THR A 23 -10.56 -6.33 -9.87
N LEU A 24 -11.02 -7.57 -9.87
CA LEU A 24 -10.62 -8.58 -10.87
C LEU A 24 -11.12 -8.23 -12.29
N GLY A 25 -12.34 -7.71 -12.42
CA GLY A 25 -12.95 -7.40 -13.70
C GLY A 25 -12.51 -6.07 -14.32
N GLU A 26 -12.34 -5.02 -13.50
CA GLU A 26 -11.95 -3.68 -13.99
C GLU A 26 -10.43 -3.48 -14.06
N LEU A 27 -9.65 -4.33 -13.40
CA LEU A 27 -8.20 -4.18 -13.26
C LEU A 27 -7.46 -5.49 -13.61
N PRO A 28 -7.61 -6.04 -14.83
CA PRO A 28 -7.02 -7.33 -15.18
C PRO A 28 -5.48 -7.33 -15.08
N ASP A 29 -4.84 -6.18 -15.30
CA ASP A 29 -3.39 -5.98 -15.25
C ASP A 29 -2.91 -5.35 -13.93
N GLY A 30 -3.77 -5.22 -12.93
CA GLY A 30 -3.44 -4.53 -11.69
C GLY A 30 -4.44 -4.77 -10.56
N ALA A 31 -5.03 -5.97 -10.47
CA ALA A 31 -5.97 -6.33 -9.42
C ALA A 31 -5.31 -6.32 -8.04
N TYR A 32 -6.12 -6.12 -7.01
CA TYR A 32 -5.68 -6.16 -5.62
C TYR A 32 -6.76 -6.74 -4.71
N LEU A 33 -6.37 -7.27 -3.56
CA LEU A 33 -7.28 -7.68 -2.50
C LEU A 33 -7.84 -6.44 -1.80
N PRO A 34 -9.14 -6.10 -1.97
CA PRO A 34 -9.69 -4.86 -1.42
C PRO A 34 -9.77 -4.90 0.11
N GLU A 35 -9.54 -3.74 0.74
CA GLU A 35 -9.83 -3.48 2.14
C GLU A 35 -11.15 -2.71 2.25
N LEU A 36 -12.04 -3.13 3.15
CA LEU A 36 -13.33 -2.47 3.36
C LEU A 36 -13.44 -1.92 4.80
N PRO A 37 -12.86 -0.73 5.09
CA PRO A 37 -12.89 -0.13 6.44
C PRO A 37 -14.31 0.12 6.96
N GLY A 38 -15.30 0.23 6.08
CA GLY A 38 -16.72 0.36 6.44
C GLY A 38 -17.29 -0.82 7.26
N ARG A 39 -16.55 -1.95 7.35
CA ARG A 39 -16.92 -3.10 8.19
C ARG A 39 -16.44 -2.98 9.64
N GLY A 40 -15.69 -1.94 9.96
CA GLY A 40 -15.20 -1.66 11.30
C GLY A 40 -13.67 -1.82 11.48
N PRO A 41 -13.17 -1.59 12.71
CA PRO A 41 -11.74 -1.43 12.98
C PRO A 41 -10.86 -2.65 12.67
N GLY A 42 -11.42 -3.85 12.59
CA GLY A 42 -10.69 -5.06 12.19
C GLY A 42 -10.49 -5.19 10.68
N SER A 43 -11.16 -4.35 9.89
CA SER A 43 -11.14 -4.37 8.43
C SER A 43 -10.51 -3.12 7.80
N ASP A 44 -10.01 -2.19 8.63
CA ASP A 44 -9.16 -1.10 8.18
C ASP A 44 -7.70 -1.56 8.07
N MET A 45 -6.83 -0.73 7.51
CA MET A 45 -5.43 -1.08 7.27
C MET A 45 -4.70 -1.54 8.54
N ILE A 46 -4.91 -0.87 9.68
CA ILE A 46 -4.24 -1.22 10.95
C ILE A 46 -4.80 -2.52 11.52
N GLY A 47 -6.11 -2.64 11.62
CA GLY A 47 -6.78 -3.82 12.15
C GLY A 47 -6.54 -5.06 11.30
N ARG A 48 -6.49 -4.92 9.97
CA ARG A 48 -6.16 -6.00 9.06
C ARG A 48 -4.72 -6.51 9.24
N ALA A 49 -3.75 -5.59 9.36
CA ALA A 49 -2.36 -5.95 9.64
C ALA A 49 -2.24 -6.66 11.00
N LEU A 50 -2.87 -6.13 12.04
CA LEU A 50 -2.90 -6.77 13.36
C LEU A 50 -3.65 -8.12 13.34
N GLY A 51 -4.68 -8.25 12.50
CA GLY A 51 -5.34 -9.54 12.23
C GLY A 51 -4.36 -10.55 11.64
N ALA A 52 -3.59 -10.16 10.62
CA ALA A 52 -2.57 -11.02 10.02
C ALA A 52 -1.47 -11.41 11.03
N LEU A 53 -1.03 -10.48 11.89
CA LEU A 53 -0.11 -10.75 13.00
C LEU A 53 -0.72 -11.69 14.05
N GLY A 54 -2.03 -11.67 14.24
CA GLY A 54 -2.74 -12.56 15.18
C GLY A 54 -2.69 -14.04 14.80
N ALA A 55 -2.22 -14.39 13.60
CA ALA A 55 -1.89 -15.74 13.17
C ALA A 55 -0.51 -16.22 13.65
N LEU A 56 0.29 -15.31 14.23
CA LEU A 56 1.62 -15.57 14.77
C LEU A 56 1.55 -15.65 16.30
N ASP A 57 2.34 -16.54 16.88
CA ASP A 57 2.50 -16.58 18.32
C ASP A 57 3.30 -15.37 18.81
N GLY A 58 2.85 -14.75 19.89
CA GLY A 58 3.60 -13.71 20.59
C GLY A 58 3.27 -12.26 20.21
N VAL A 59 2.38 -12.01 19.25
CA VAL A 59 1.97 -10.63 18.90
C VAL A 59 0.49 -10.44 19.22
N GLY A 60 0.20 -9.99 20.43
CA GLY A 60 -1.15 -9.63 20.87
C GLY A 60 -1.45 -8.15 20.67
N ALA A 61 -2.71 -7.83 20.32
CA ALA A 61 -3.21 -6.46 20.29
C ALA A 61 -4.69 -6.41 20.70
N ASP A 62 -5.10 -5.29 21.29
CA ASP A 62 -6.49 -5.02 21.61
C ASP A 62 -6.87 -3.58 21.29
N LEU A 63 -8.13 -3.37 20.91
CA LEU A 63 -8.63 -2.04 20.57
C LEU A 63 -9.10 -1.32 21.84
N GLN A 64 -8.47 -0.21 22.13
CA GLN A 64 -8.79 0.70 23.21
C GLN A 64 -9.52 1.95 22.67
N PRO A 65 -10.14 2.79 23.48
CA PRO A 65 -10.72 4.05 23.02
C PRO A 65 -9.73 4.99 22.31
N SER A 66 -8.43 4.89 22.63
CA SER A 66 -7.35 5.66 21.99
C SER A 66 -6.82 5.05 20.69
N GLY A 67 -7.19 3.81 20.35
CA GLY A 67 -6.68 3.06 19.22
C GLY A 67 -6.16 1.67 19.62
N TRP A 68 -5.47 1.01 18.71
CA TRP A 68 -4.90 -0.30 18.96
C TRP A 68 -3.70 -0.25 19.91
N ARG A 69 -3.64 -1.21 20.85
CA ARG A 69 -2.56 -1.34 21.84
C ARG A 69 -2.03 -2.77 21.87
N LEU A 70 -0.71 -2.92 21.94
CA LEU A 70 -0.07 -4.23 22.11
C LEU A 70 -0.41 -4.82 23.46
N THR A 71 -0.60 -6.14 23.50
CA THR A 71 -0.94 -6.94 24.69
C THR A 71 -0.11 -8.22 24.72
N GLU A 72 -0.01 -8.87 25.89
CA GLU A 72 0.70 -10.14 26.04
C GLU A 72 0.05 -11.30 25.28
N GLY A 73 -1.25 -11.21 25.01
CA GLY A 73 -2.00 -12.26 24.31
C GLY A 73 -2.99 -11.70 23.30
N THR A 74 -3.39 -12.54 22.34
CA THR A 74 -4.33 -12.19 21.28
C THR A 74 -5.72 -11.90 21.83
N SER A 75 -6.25 -10.69 21.61
CA SER A 75 -7.59 -10.30 22.03
C SER A 75 -8.69 -10.92 21.17
N LEU A 76 -9.94 -10.83 21.66
CA LEU A 76 -11.11 -11.24 20.87
C LEU A 76 -11.23 -10.44 19.55
N LEU A 77 -10.96 -9.13 19.60
CA LEU A 77 -11.06 -8.27 18.41
C LEU A 77 -9.98 -8.59 17.39
N GLN A 78 -8.75 -8.87 17.83
CA GLN A 78 -7.68 -9.30 16.93
C GLN A 78 -8.02 -10.66 16.28
N ARG A 79 -8.54 -11.62 17.04
CA ARG A 79 -9.02 -12.90 16.47
C ARG A 79 -10.14 -12.71 15.46
N ARG A 80 -11.07 -11.78 15.72
CA ARG A 80 -12.13 -11.42 14.75
C ARG A 80 -11.55 -10.77 13.49
N ALA A 81 -10.57 -9.88 13.63
CA ALA A 81 -9.89 -9.27 12.47
C ALA A 81 -9.20 -10.34 11.60
N TYR A 82 -8.54 -11.32 12.23
CA TYR A 82 -7.96 -12.46 11.52
C TYR A 82 -9.02 -13.33 10.82
N ALA A 83 -10.12 -13.66 11.51
CA ALA A 83 -11.22 -14.43 10.91
C ALA A 83 -11.81 -13.67 9.70
N THR A 84 -12.03 -12.36 9.83
CA THR A 84 -12.52 -11.52 8.73
C THR A 84 -11.56 -11.53 7.53
N LEU A 85 -10.24 -11.47 7.76
CA LEU A 85 -9.26 -11.57 6.68
C LEU A 85 -9.33 -12.95 5.98
N ARG A 86 -9.53 -14.03 6.74
CA ARG A 86 -9.70 -15.36 6.16
C ARG A 86 -10.96 -15.49 5.32
N ASP A 87 -12.08 -14.94 5.80
CA ASP A 87 -13.33 -14.89 5.05
C ASP A 87 -13.15 -14.10 3.74
N ASP A 88 -12.36 -13.01 3.75
CA ASP A 88 -12.00 -12.24 2.56
C ASP A 88 -11.18 -13.07 1.56
N LEU A 89 -10.26 -13.91 2.07
CA LEU A 89 -9.47 -14.82 1.22
C LEU A 89 -10.32 -15.95 0.64
N ASP A 90 -11.29 -16.48 1.37
CA ASP A 90 -12.22 -17.47 0.87
C ASP A 90 -13.07 -16.90 -0.28
N LEU A 91 -13.56 -15.66 -0.14
CA LEU A 91 -14.26 -14.95 -1.20
C LEU A 91 -13.34 -14.61 -2.39
N LEU A 92 -12.08 -14.25 -2.14
CA LEU A 92 -11.10 -14.06 -3.21
C LEU A 92 -10.91 -15.34 -4.02
N GLU A 93 -10.69 -16.47 -3.36
CA GLU A 93 -10.53 -17.78 -4.00
C GLU A 93 -11.74 -18.14 -4.87
N GLU A 94 -12.96 -17.94 -4.35
CA GLU A 94 -14.20 -18.18 -5.09
C GLU A 94 -14.31 -17.30 -6.34
N GLN A 95 -14.01 -16.00 -6.22
CA GLN A 95 -14.20 -15.04 -7.31
C GLN A 95 -13.04 -14.99 -8.31
N ALA A 96 -11.84 -15.45 -7.92
CA ALA A 96 -10.63 -15.40 -8.74
C ALA A 96 -10.38 -16.70 -9.53
N GLN A 97 -11.37 -17.59 -9.67
CA GLN A 97 -11.24 -18.81 -10.45
C GLN A 97 -10.85 -18.50 -11.91
N GLY A 98 -9.69 -19.01 -12.35
CA GLY A 98 -9.15 -18.78 -13.70
C GLY A 98 -8.44 -17.43 -13.87
N PHE A 99 -8.32 -16.59 -12.82
CA PHE A 99 -7.56 -15.36 -12.89
C PHE A 99 -6.05 -15.64 -12.96
N ALA A 100 -5.35 -15.04 -13.94
CA ALA A 100 -3.93 -15.27 -14.20
C ALA A 100 -3.10 -13.96 -14.25
N GLY A 101 -3.70 -12.84 -13.90
CA GLY A 101 -3.05 -11.51 -13.90
C GLY A 101 -2.29 -11.20 -12.61
N PRO A 102 -1.68 -9.98 -12.55
CA PRO A 102 -1.10 -9.45 -11.32
C PRO A 102 -2.18 -9.25 -10.24
N LEU A 103 -1.90 -9.74 -9.03
CA LEU A 103 -2.79 -9.62 -7.87
C LEU A 103 -2.00 -9.12 -6.67
N ARG A 104 -2.28 -7.90 -6.22
CA ARG A 104 -1.55 -7.28 -5.12
C ARG A 104 -2.30 -7.43 -3.80
N VAL A 105 -1.55 -7.73 -2.73
CA VAL A 105 -2.04 -7.81 -1.35
C VAL A 105 -1.56 -6.58 -0.59
N PRO A 106 -2.42 -5.61 -0.26
CA PRO A 106 -2.05 -4.46 0.57
C PRO A 106 -2.07 -4.82 2.05
N LEU A 107 -1.08 -4.34 2.78
CA LEU A 107 -0.98 -4.34 4.24
C LEU A 107 -0.39 -3.02 4.72
N THR A 108 -0.68 -2.64 5.96
CA THR A 108 0.03 -1.52 6.60
C THR A 108 1.52 -1.80 6.65
N GLY A 109 2.34 -0.82 6.29
CA GLY A 109 3.78 -0.93 6.43
C GLY A 109 4.27 -0.83 7.88
N PRO A 110 5.49 -1.29 8.16
CA PRO A 110 5.98 -1.47 9.54
C PRO A 110 6.12 -0.16 10.31
N LEU A 111 6.47 0.94 9.63
CA LEU A 111 6.65 2.25 10.28
C LEU A 111 5.29 2.88 10.64
N THR A 112 4.34 2.80 9.73
CA THR A 112 2.96 3.25 10.00
C THR A 112 2.31 2.39 11.07
N LEU A 113 2.50 1.07 11.03
CA LEU A 113 1.98 0.18 12.07
C LEU A 113 2.56 0.55 13.45
N ALA A 114 3.89 0.68 13.57
CA ALA A 114 4.54 1.08 14.83
C ALA A 114 4.11 2.49 15.30
N GLY A 115 3.84 3.41 14.37
CA GLY A 115 3.34 4.74 14.67
C GLY A 115 1.88 4.80 15.12
N SER A 116 1.09 3.78 14.76
CA SER A 116 -0.36 3.70 14.98
C SER A 116 -0.77 2.81 16.15
N VAL A 117 0.16 1.99 16.67
CA VAL A 117 -0.12 1.03 17.77
C VAL A 117 0.59 1.49 19.04
N GLU A 118 -0.14 1.49 20.15
CA GLU A 118 0.42 1.84 21.46
C GLU A 118 1.11 0.65 22.12
N LEU A 119 2.14 0.93 22.91
CA LEU A 119 2.75 -0.02 23.83
C LEU A 119 1.81 -0.32 25.02
N PRO A 120 1.97 -1.45 25.76
CA PRO A 120 1.13 -1.79 26.91
C PRO A 120 1.10 -0.70 27.99
N ARG A 121 2.20 0.04 28.16
CA ARG A 121 2.34 1.15 29.13
C ARG A 121 2.01 2.51 28.55
N GLY A 122 1.49 2.58 27.31
CA GLY A 122 1.18 3.80 26.58
C GLY A 122 2.35 4.30 25.72
N GLY A 123 2.01 5.20 24.78
CA GLY A 123 2.93 5.71 23.77
C GLY A 123 3.00 4.81 22.53
N ALA A 124 3.25 5.44 21.36
CA ALA A 124 3.38 4.70 20.11
C ALA A 124 4.59 3.74 20.15
N ALA A 125 4.44 2.55 19.61
CA ALA A 125 5.52 1.57 19.50
C ALA A 125 6.73 2.11 18.73
N LEU A 126 6.52 3.05 17.81
CA LEU A 126 7.56 3.75 17.06
C LEU A 126 8.55 4.50 17.98
N GLY A 127 8.17 4.85 19.21
CA GLY A 127 9.05 5.48 20.20
C GLY A 127 10.00 4.49 20.91
N ASP A 128 9.87 3.20 20.68
CA ASP A 128 10.70 2.14 21.24
C ASP A 128 11.35 1.32 20.11
N SER A 129 12.66 1.36 20.03
CA SER A 129 13.40 0.71 18.93
C SER A 129 13.28 -0.82 18.93
N GLY A 130 13.12 -1.44 20.11
CA GLY A 130 12.88 -2.86 20.24
C GLY A 130 11.52 -3.25 19.71
N ALA A 131 10.45 -2.60 20.19
CA ALA A 131 9.09 -2.85 19.75
C ALA A 131 8.91 -2.58 18.24
N THR A 132 9.53 -1.51 17.72
CA THR A 132 9.48 -1.19 16.29
C THR A 132 10.12 -2.28 15.45
N ARG A 133 11.26 -2.81 15.87
CA ARG A 133 11.94 -3.94 15.21
C ARG A 133 11.10 -5.22 15.29
N ASP A 134 10.59 -5.55 16.46
CA ASP A 134 9.82 -6.79 16.67
C ASP A 134 8.52 -6.78 15.85
N LEU A 135 7.83 -5.62 15.75
CA LEU A 135 6.68 -5.45 14.87
C LEU A 135 7.04 -5.59 13.39
N ARG A 136 8.18 -5.04 12.95
CA ARG A 136 8.67 -5.21 11.58
C ARG A 136 8.91 -6.67 11.24
N ASP A 137 9.61 -7.40 12.11
CA ASP A 137 9.97 -8.80 11.88
C ASP A 137 8.72 -9.70 11.86
N ALA A 138 7.79 -9.46 12.79
CA ALA A 138 6.49 -10.14 12.78
C ALA A 138 5.67 -9.81 11.52
N LEU A 139 5.67 -8.54 11.08
CA LEU A 139 4.96 -8.13 9.87
C LEU A 139 5.57 -8.77 8.61
N ALA A 140 6.89 -8.92 8.55
CA ALA A 140 7.55 -9.61 7.45
C ALA A 140 7.10 -11.08 7.35
N GLU A 141 7.05 -11.79 8.47
CA GLU A 141 6.55 -13.16 8.52
C GLU A 141 5.07 -13.25 8.13
N ALA A 142 4.21 -12.38 8.69
CA ALA A 142 2.79 -12.35 8.36
C ALA A 142 2.56 -12.01 6.88
N SER A 143 3.33 -11.07 6.32
CA SER A 143 3.28 -10.70 4.91
C SER A 143 3.63 -11.88 4.00
N ALA A 144 4.72 -12.58 4.29
CA ALA A 144 5.15 -13.74 3.52
C ALA A 144 4.14 -14.88 3.58
N ARG A 145 3.58 -15.18 4.76
CA ARG A 145 2.51 -16.18 4.93
C ARG A 145 1.25 -15.82 4.14
N LEU A 146 0.83 -14.55 4.19
CA LEU A 146 -0.36 -14.10 3.49
C LEU A 146 -0.20 -14.17 1.97
N VAL A 147 0.95 -13.72 1.44
CA VAL A 147 1.26 -13.86 -0.01
C VAL A 147 1.28 -15.32 -0.43
N GLY A 148 1.93 -16.19 0.34
CA GLY A 148 1.96 -17.63 0.09
C GLY A 148 0.57 -18.28 0.14
N GLU A 149 -0.31 -17.82 1.04
CA GLU A 149 -1.69 -18.29 1.10
C GLU A 149 -2.50 -17.85 -0.12
N VAL A 150 -2.40 -16.59 -0.53
CA VAL A 150 -3.06 -16.08 -1.75
C VAL A 150 -2.55 -16.81 -2.99
N ALA A 151 -1.25 -17.05 -3.12
CA ALA A 151 -0.67 -17.78 -4.24
C ALA A 151 -1.16 -19.24 -4.33
N ARG A 152 -1.41 -19.90 -3.20
CA ARG A 152 -1.99 -21.25 -3.17
C ARG A 152 -3.48 -21.25 -3.56
N ARG A 153 -4.24 -20.23 -3.16
CA ARG A 153 -5.69 -20.09 -3.42
C ARG A 153 -5.98 -19.67 -4.85
N VAL A 154 -5.09 -18.84 -5.43
CA VAL A 154 -5.21 -18.33 -6.81
C VAL A 154 -3.93 -18.66 -7.59
N PRO A 155 -3.71 -19.93 -7.96
CA PRO A 155 -2.42 -20.41 -8.48
C PRO A 155 -2.02 -19.81 -9.84
N GLY A 156 -2.98 -19.24 -10.60
CA GLY A 156 -2.68 -18.52 -11.84
C GLY A 156 -2.22 -17.08 -11.60
N ALA A 157 -2.49 -16.50 -10.44
CA ALA A 157 -2.17 -15.11 -10.16
C ALA A 157 -0.66 -14.88 -9.92
N GLN A 158 -0.22 -13.72 -10.38
CA GLN A 158 1.10 -13.22 -10.08
C GLN A 158 1.03 -12.34 -8.82
N VAL A 159 1.13 -13.00 -7.66
CA VAL A 159 0.89 -12.34 -6.37
C VAL A 159 2.03 -11.39 -6.02
N GLY A 160 1.68 -10.16 -5.65
CA GLY A 160 2.57 -9.12 -5.16
C GLY A 160 2.15 -8.61 -3.78
N LEU A 161 3.03 -7.89 -3.12
CA LEU A 161 2.83 -7.33 -1.79
C LEU A 161 2.96 -5.81 -1.81
N GLN A 162 2.06 -5.11 -1.15
CA GLN A 162 2.14 -3.67 -0.95
C GLN A 162 2.18 -3.37 0.55
N TRP A 163 3.10 -2.51 0.96
CA TRP A 163 3.10 -1.90 2.29
C TRP A 163 2.66 -0.44 2.19
N ASP A 164 1.59 -0.10 2.91
CA ASP A 164 1.07 1.27 2.98
C ASP A 164 1.73 2.04 4.12
N GLU A 165 2.47 3.10 3.78
CA GLU A 165 3.26 3.91 4.70
C GLU A 165 2.84 5.40 4.72
N PRO A 166 1.57 5.73 5.04
CA PRO A 166 1.11 7.11 5.09
C PRO A 166 1.83 7.95 6.16
N LEU A 167 2.38 7.34 7.21
CA LEU A 167 3.14 8.07 8.24
C LEU A 167 4.60 8.30 7.87
N LEU A 168 5.14 7.72 6.80
CA LEU A 168 6.57 7.79 6.46
C LEU A 168 7.09 9.22 6.35
N GLY A 169 6.36 10.10 5.68
CA GLY A 169 6.74 11.52 5.58
C GLY A 169 6.77 12.23 6.93
N ALA A 170 5.80 11.95 7.80
CA ALA A 170 5.73 12.51 9.15
C ALA A 170 6.86 11.97 10.06
N ILE A 171 7.20 10.70 9.91
CA ILE A 171 8.31 10.06 10.63
C ILE A 171 9.64 10.69 10.22
N ARG A 172 9.88 10.83 8.92
CA ARG A 172 11.08 11.50 8.39
C ARG A 172 11.20 12.96 8.85
N ALA A 173 10.08 13.67 8.91
CA ALA A 173 10.04 15.06 9.37
C ALA A 173 10.07 15.23 10.90
N GLY A 174 9.99 14.15 11.69
CA GLY A 174 9.91 14.22 13.14
C GLY A 174 8.64 14.93 13.62
N THR A 175 7.53 14.80 12.89
CA THR A 175 6.25 15.47 13.22
C THR A 175 5.23 14.57 13.89
N VAL A 176 5.53 13.27 14.02
CA VAL A 176 4.67 12.30 14.73
C VAL A 176 4.61 12.70 16.20
N ARG A 177 3.39 12.90 16.73
CA ARG A 177 3.16 13.31 18.12
C ARG A 177 3.21 12.11 19.05
N THR A 178 3.72 12.34 20.27
CA THR A 178 3.56 11.38 21.38
C THR A 178 2.09 11.31 21.81
N ALA A 179 1.70 10.27 22.54
CA ALA A 179 0.33 10.08 23.02
C ALA A 179 -0.22 11.27 23.84
N SER A 180 0.66 11.97 24.58
CA SER A 180 0.28 13.20 25.29
C SER A 180 0.05 14.41 24.39
N GLY A 181 0.46 14.33 23.11
CA GLY A 181 0.45 15.45 22.16
C GLY A 181 1.48 16.56 22.43
N LEU A 182 2.17 16.51 23.58
CA LEU A 182 3.09 17.57 24.05
C LEU A 182 4.48 17.49 23.42
N ARG A 183 4.88 16.32 22.97
CA ARG A 183 6.18 16.09 22.34
C ARG A 183 5.99 15.45 20.96
N ARG A 184 7.07 15.43 20.18
CA ARG A 184 7.17 14.72 18.91
C ARG A 184 8.23 13.64 19.04
N LEU A 185 8.05 12.57 18.29
CA LEU A 185 9.07 11.54 18.12
C LEU A 185 10.24 12.12 17.28
N PRO A 186 11.47 11.66 17.49
CA PRO A 186 12.61 12.06 16.68
C PRO A 186 12.37 11.82 15.19
N ALA A 187 12.95 12.67 14.35
CA ALA A 187 12.98 12.46 12.91
C ALA A 187 13.86 11.25 12.56
N TRP A 188 13.46 10.47 11.55
CA TRP A 188 14.26 9.40 11.01
C TRP A 188 14.99 9.85 9.74
N GLY A 189 16.31 9.72 9.73
CA GLY A 189 17.12 9.94 8.53
C GLY A 189 17.09 8.77 7.57
N SER A 190 17.75 8.93 6.41
CA SER A 190 17.81 7.90 5.35
C SER A 190 18.35 6.57 5.85
N GLN A 191 19.41 6.57 6.66
CA GLN A 191 20.01 5.32 7.16
C GLN A 191 19.07 4.55 8.10
N GLU A 192 18.28 5.26 8.91
CA GLU A 192 17.29 4.65 9.81
C GLU A 192 16.16 4.02 9.01
N VAL A 193 15.63 4.72 8.00
CA VAL A 193 14.56 4.21 7.13
C VAL A 193 15.05 2.99 6.34
N ILE A 194 16.22 3.08 5.68
CA ILE A 194 16.81 1.98 4.92
C ILE A 194 17.10 0.78 5.84
N GLY A 195 17.75 1.03 6.99
CA GLY A 195 18.08 -0.01 7.95
C GLY A 195 16.88 -0.72 8.55
N HIS A 196 15.72 -0.06 8.55
CA HIS A 196 14.48 -0.67 9.02
C HIS A 196 13.72 -1.41 7.92
N LEU A 197 13.62 -0.86 6.70
CA LEU A 197 12.86 -1.47 5.61
C LEU A 197 13.61 -2.58 4.89
N ARG A 198 14.93 -2.48 4.74
CA ARG A 198 15.73 -3.50 4.05
C ARG A 198 15.58 -4.91 4.65
N PRO A 199 15.69 -5.12 5.98
CA PRO A 199 15.49 -6.46 6.57
C PRO A 199 14.07 -7.00 6.33
N LEU A 200 13.05 -6.12 6.31
CA LEU A 200 11.67 -6.51 5.96
C LEU A 200 11.61 -7.08 4.53
N VAL A 201 12.18 -6.35 3.55
CA VAL A 201 12.20 -6.78 2.15
C VAL A 201 12.99 -8.08 2.00
N GLU A 202 14.19 -8.16 2.58
CA GLU A 202 15.04 -9.35 2.53
C GLU A 202 14.34 -10.59 3.10
N GLN A 203 13.63 -10.44 4.21
CA GLN A 203 12.91 -11.54 4.86
C GLN A 203 11.76 -12.06 4.01
N VAL A 204 10.95 -11.19 3.40
CA VAL A 204 9.83 -11.62 2.54
C VAL A 204 10.35 -12.24 1.23
N VAL A 205 11.45 -11.72 0.68
CA VAL A 205 12.11 -12.28 -0.50
C VAL A 205 12.69 -13.67 -0.19
N ALA A 206 13.35 -13.83 0.96
CA ALA A 206 13.86 -15.14 1.41
C ALA A 206 12.72 -16.16 1.61
N ALA A 207 11.51 -15.70 1.94
CA ALA A 207 10.31 -16.54 2.04
C ALA A 207 9.62 -16.81 0.67
N GLY A 208 10.19 -16.35 -0.45
CA GLY A 208 9.73 -16.65 -1.80
C GLY A 208 8.88 -15.57 -2.47
N VAL A 209 8.74 -14.38 -1.87
CA VAL A 209 8.08 -13.25 -2.54
C VAL A 209 9.02 -12.68 -3.61
N ASP A 210 8.52 -12.51 -4.83
CA ASP A 210 9.30 -11.87 -5.91
C ASP A 210 9.62 -10.40 -5.53
N PRO A 211 10.91 -10.01 -5.42
CA PRO A 211 11.28 -8.65 -5.06
C PRO A 211 10.72 -7.60 -6.02
N ALA A 212 10.58 -7.92 -7.32
CA ALA A 212 9.99 -7.00 -8.31
C ALA A 212 8.49 -6.72 -8.07
N ARG A 213 7.83 -7.55 -7.24
CA ARG A 213 6.41 -7.45 -6.90
C ARG A 213 6.17 -6.89 -5.50
N THR A 214 7.21 -6.34 -4.86
CA THR A 214 7.07 -5.60 -3.61
C THR A 214 6.86 -4.11 -3.91
N LEU A 215 5.95 -3.47 -3.21
CA LEU A 215 5.59 -2.06 -3.39
C LEU A 215 5.49 -1.37 -2.02
N VAL A 216 6.06 -0.18 -1.90
CA VAL A 216 5.73 0.74 -0.80
C VAL A 216 4.87 1.87 -1.36
N HIS A 217 3.67 2.04 -0.83
CA HIS A 217 2.79 3.16 -1.18
C HIS A 217 2.76 4.18 -0.05
N SER A 218 2.89 5.46 -0.41
CA SER A 218 2.68 6.57 0.52
C SER A 218 2.14 7.80 -0.20
N CYS A 219 1.02 8.32 0.28
CA CYS A 219 0.43 9.59 -0.17
C CYS A 219 0.95 10.81 0.63
N ALA A 220 2.09 10.67 1.33
CA ALA A 220 2.71 11.74 2.10
C ALA A 220 3.80 12.47 1.28
N ARG A 221 4.17 13.66 1.72
CA ARG A 221 5.32 14.41 1.18
C ARG A 221 6.64 13.85 1.73
N SER A 222 7.72 14.02 0.97
CA SER A 222 9.11 13.79 1.42
C SER A 222 9.37 12.39 1.96
N ILE A 223 8.82 11.38 1.29
CA ILE A 223 8.93 9.97 1.72
C ILE A 223 10.32 9.37 1.50
N GLY A 224 11.20 10.02 0.71
CA GLY A 224 12.54 9.52 0.41
C GLY A 224 12.54 8.38 -0.59
N ILE A 225 12.12 8.63 -1.83
CA ILE A 225 12.02 7.63 -2.91
C ILE A 225 13.33 6.83 -3.06
N SER A 226 14.47 7.52 -3.08
CA SER A 226 15.80 6.89 -3.20
C SER A 226 16.11 5.96 -2.02
N ASP A 227 15.62 6.26 -0.82
CA ASP A 227 15.81 5.39 0.36
C ASP A 227 15.00 4.10 0.23
N LEU A 228 13.78 4.17 -0.34
CA LEU A 228 12.94 3.02 -0.62
C LEU A 228 13.59 2.12 -1.68
N VAL A 229 14.14 2.71 -2.74
CA VAL A 229 14.92 1.97 -3.74
C VAL A 229 16.14 1.31 -3.11
N ALA A 230 16.89 2.04 -2.27
CA ALA A 230 18.04 1.50 -1.55
C ALA A 230 17.67 0.40 -0.54
N ALA A 231 16.46 0.43 0.02
CA ALA A 231 15.94 -0.65 0.86
C ALA A 231 15.58 -1.92 0.06
N GLY A 232 15.53 -1.86 -1.27
CA GLY A 232 15.34 -3.01 -2.13
C GLY A 232 13.90 -3.26 -2.59
N VAL A 233 12.95 -2.31 -2.37
CA VAL A 233 11.56 -2.47 -2.82
C VAL A 233 11.47 -2.51 -4.36
N GLY A 234 10.53 -3.29 -4.89
CA GLY A 234 10.31 -3.46 -6.33
C GLY A 234 9.61 -2.27 -6.98
N GLY A 235 8.87 -1.47 -6.20
CA GLY A 235 8.18 -0.29 -6.70
C GLY A 235 7.81 0.70 -5.61
N VAL A 236 7.40 1.90 -6.03
CA VAL A 236 6.95 2.97 -5.13
C VAL A 236 5.64 3.56 -5.65
N GLY A 237 4.66 3.72 -4.75
CA GLY A 237 3.38 4.38 -5.01
C GLY A 237 3.37 5.79 -4.42
N LEU A 238 2.98 6.80 -5.21
CA LEU A 238 3.08 8.22 -4.89
C LEU A 238 1.80 8.97 -5.21
N ASP A 239 1.55 10.06 -4.49
CA ASP A 239 0.57 11.08 -4.87
C ASP A 239 1.28 12.21 -5.63
N VAL A 240 0.86 12.49 -6.87
CA VAL A 240 1.46 13.55 -7.70
C VAL A 240 1.36 14.95 -7.08
N ASP A 241 0.37 15.20 -6.22
CA ASP A 241 0.20 16.50 -5.56
C ASP A 241 1.13 16.67 -4.35
N MET A 242 1.78 15.59 -3.92
CA MET A 242 2.75 15.60 -2.83
C MET A 242 4.19 15.74 -3.31
N LEU A 243 4.45 15.63 -4.63
CA LEU A 243 5.79 15.69 -5.20
C LEU A 243 6.36 17.11 -5.19
N GLY A 244 7.65 17.19 -4.85
CA GLY A 244 8.48 18.37 -5.07
C GLY A 244 9.42 18.22 -6.26
N THR A 245 10.14 19.26 -6.62
CA THR A 245 11.10 19.23 -7.75
C THR A 245 12.22 18.19 -7.55
N ALA A 246 12.70 18.03 -6.33
CA ALA A 246 13.75 17.04 -6.00
C ALA A 246 13.28 15.58 -6.15
N ASP A 247 11.96 15.33 -6.14
CA ASP A 247 11.43 13.98 -6.28
C ASP A 247 11.50 13.49 -7.74
N LEU A 248 11.58 14.39 -8.73
CA LEU A 248 11.67 14.02 -10.16
C LEU A 248 12.94 13.23 -10.45
N ASP A 249 14.10 13.68 -9.95
CA ASP A 249 15.37 12.96 -10.12
C ASP A 249 15.32 11.57 -9.45
N ALA A 250 14.69 11.48 -8.28
CA ALA A 250 14.53 10.21 -7.58
C ALA A 250 13.57 9.26 -8.31
N ILE A 251 12.51 9.78 -8.96
CA ILE A 251 11.59 9.01 -9.81
C ILE A 251 12.32 8.53 -11.07
N ALA A 252 13.14 9.38 -11.71
CA ALA A 252 13.95 8.98 -12.85
C ALA A 252 14.88 7.81 -12.46
N GLY A 253 15.63 7.96 -11.38
CA GLY A 253 16.51 6.90 -10.88
C GLY A 253 15.78 5.60 -10.50
N LEU A 254 14.56 5.68 -9.94
CA LEU A 254 13.72 4.51 -9.67
C LEU A 254 13.39 3.76 -10.97
N LEU A 255 12.96 4.49 -12.02
CA LEU A 255 12.58 3.90 -13.30
C LEU A 255 13.80 3.37 -14.08
N GLU A 256 14.95 4.07 -14.04
CA GLU A 256 16.20 3.65 -14.68
C GLU A 256 16.74 2.32 -14.14
N VAL A 257 16.61 2.08 -12.83
CA VAL A 257 16.99 0.80 -12.22
C VAL A 257 15.91 -0.29 -12.36
N GLY A 258 14.89 -0.06 -13.20
CA GLY A 258 13.89 -1.05 -13.56
C GLY A 258 12.80 -1.28 -12.50
N ARG A 259 12.59 -0.32 -11.59
CA ARG A 259 11.53 -0.41 -10.58
C ARG A 259 10.21 0.15 -11.11
N VAL A 260 9.10 -0.22 -10.48
CA VAL A 260 7.74 0.17 -10.88
C VAL A 260 7.31 1.44 -10.15
N LEU A 261 6.69 2.37 -10.87
CA LEU A 261 6.09 3.58 -10.33
C LEU A 261 4.56 3.46 -10.37
N HIS A 262 3.91 3.44 -9.21
CA HIS A 262 2.48 3.67 -9.08
C HIS A 262 2.22 5.17 -8.89
N LEU A 263 1.68 5.81 -9.92
CA LEU A 263 1.52 7.26 -9.95
C LEU A 263 0.08 7.65 -9.65
N GLY A 264 -0.17 8.19 -8.46
CA GLY A 264 -1.47 8.63 -7.97
C GLY A 264 -1.92 9.93 -8.62
N VAL A 265 -2.58 9.84 -9.78
CA VAL A 265 -3.00 11.00 -10.58
C VAL A 265 -4.42 11.46 -10.30
N ALA A 266 -5.22 10.63 -9.64
CA ALA A 266 -6.60 10.98 -9.27
C ALA A 266 -6.67 11.32 -7.78
N PRO A 267 -7.24 12.50 -7.39
CA PRO A 267 -7.44 12.84 -5.99
C PRO A 267 -8.27 11.77 -5.26
N SER A 268 -7.88 11.41 -4.04
CA SER A 268 -8.64 10.47 -3.19
C SER A 268 -9.78 11.15 -2.43
N ALA A 269 -9.77 12.47 -2.32
CA ALA A 269 -10.87 13.22 -1.74
C ALA A 269 -12.14 13.09 -2.60
N VAL A 270 -13.28 12.85 -1.94
CA VAL A 270 -14.58 12.81 -2.63
C VAL A 270 -14.86 14.15 -3.30
N ALA A 271 -15.18 14.12 -4.57
CA ALA A 271 -15.52 15.31 -5.35
C ALA A 271 -16.89 15.12 -6.04
N ASP A 272 -17.63 16.21 -6.16
CA ASP A 272 -18.93 16.20 -6.86
C ASP A 272 -18.79 15.87 -8.34
N VAL A 273 -17.65 16.22 -8.93
CA VAL A 273 -17.33 15.98 -10.34
C VAL A 273 -16.04 15.19 -10.44
N LEU A 274 -16.10 14.05 -11.10
CA LEU A 274 -14.93 13.24 -11.38
C LEU A 274 -14.01 13.95 -12.39
N PRO A 275 -12.66 13.89 -12.19
CA PRO A 275 -11.70 14.41 -13.16
C PRO A 275 -11.91 13.75 -14.54
N THR A 276 -11.74 14.53 -15.62
CA THR A 276 -11.81 13.98 -16.97
C THR A 276 -10.60 13.09 -17.28
N VAL A 277 -10.73 12.20 -18.25
CA VAL A 277 -9.64 11.35 -18.73
C VAL A 277 -8.41 12.18 -19.10
N ASP A 278 -8.60 13.25 -19.88
CA ASP A 278 -7.50 14.15 -20.29
C ASP A 278 -6.84 14.86 -19.09
N ALA A 279 -7.61 15.21 -18.06
CA ALA A 279 -7.06 15.83 -16.88
C ALA A 279 -6.15 14.84 -16.12
N LEU A 280 -6.55 13.58 -16.02
CA LEU A 280 -5.74 12.51 -15.41
C LEU A 280 -4.47 12.24 -16.21
N ALA A 281 -4.59 12.11 -17.53
CA ALA A 281 -3.43 11.92 -18.43
C ALA A 281 -2.44 13.09 -18.33
N ARG A 282 -2.93 14.35 -18.36
CA ARG A 282 -2.06 15.53 -18.18
C ARG A 282 -1.34 15.55 -16.84
N ARG A 283 -1.97 15.06 -15.76
CA ARG A 283 -1.31 14.97 -14.45
C ARG A 283 -0.17 13.96 -14.45
N ALA A 284 -0.35 12.82 -15.10
CA ALA A 284 0.73 11.84 -15.28
C ALA A 284 1.88 12.42 -16.14
N LEU A 285 1.54 12.99 -17.28
CA LEU A 285 2.54 13.53 -18.22
C LEU A 285 3.34 14.70 -17.65
N ARG A 286 2.78 15.49 -16.71
CA ARG A 286 3.56 16.52 -15.99
C ARG A 286 4.73 15.96 -15.20
N VAL A 287 4.62 14.73 -14.73
CA VAL A 287 5.69 14.04 -13.99
C VAL A 287 6.60 13.30 -14.96
N LEU A 288 6.03 12.58 -15.93
CA LEU A 288 6.78 11.64 -16.78
C LEU A 288 7.57 12.33 -17.89
N ARG A 289 7.04 13.39 -18.54
CA ARG A 289 7.73 14.08 -19.64
C ARG A 289 9.07 14.71 -19.23
N PRO A 290 9.19 15.41 -18.09
CA PRO A 290 10.47 15.99 -17.66
C PRO A 290 11.56 14.97 -17.37
N LEU A 291 11.23 13.68 -17.23
CA LEU A 291 12.21 12.62 -16.99
C LEU A 291 13.00 12.24 -18.24
N GLU A 292 12.48 12.56 -19.44
CA GLU A 292 13.09 12.30 -20.75
C GLU A 292 13.50 10.83 -21.00
N LEU A 293 12.81 9.88 -20.34
CA LEU A 293 13.11 8.44 -20.43
C LEU A 293 12.40 7.74 -21.61
N GLY A 294 11.46 8.43 -22.27
CA GLY A 294 10.75 7.91 -23.45
C GLY A 294 9.90 6.66 -23.19
N PRO A 295 9.63 5.84 -24.21
CA PRO A 295 8.70 4.72 -24.14
C PRO A 295 9.22 3.53 -23.31
N VAL A 296 10.50 3.47 -23.01
CA VAL A 296 11.12 2.34 -22.27
C VAL A 296 10.57 2.17 -20.86
N ILE A 297 9.94 3.21 -20.31
CA ILE A 297 9.34 3.15 -18.96
C ILE A 297 7.85 2.79 -18.95
N ALA A 298 7.20 2.64 -20.11
CA ALA A 298 5.75 2.48 -20.20
C ALA A 298 5.23 1.27 -19.36
N ASP A 299 5.93 0.14 -19.40
CA ASP A 299 5.59 -1.06 -18.63
C ASP A 299 5.91 -0.98 -17.14
N ARG A 300 6.52 0.11 -16.70
CA ARG A 300 6.88 0.38 -15.29
C ARG A 300 6.02 1.46 -14.66
N VAL A 301 5.06 2.01 -15.39
CA VAL A 301 4.15 3.05 -14.91
C VAL A 301 2.74 2.50 -14.75
N VAL A 302 2.18 2.66 -13.55
CA VAL A 302 0.81 2.27 -13.21
C VAL A 302 0.08 3.52 -12.72
N LEU A 303 -1.00 3.92 -13.39
CA LEU A 303 -1.83 5.04 -12.93
C LEU A 303 -2.78 4.59 -11.82
N THR A 304 -2.84 5.34 -10.73
CA THR A 304 -3.67 5.02 -9.57
C THR A 304 -4.44 6.25 -9.05
N PRO A 305 -5.44 6.06 -8.18
CA PRO A 305 -5.82 7.13 -7.26
C PRO A 305 -4.62 7.48 -6.35
N ALA A 306 -4.60 8.69 -5.81
CA ALA A 306 -3.57 9.14 -4.88
C ALA A 306 -3.51 8.32 -3.59
N CYS A 307 -4.67 7.81 -3.15
CA CYS A 307 -4.84 6.97 -1.97
C CYS A 307 -6.05 6.06 -2.14
N GLY A 308 -6.39 5.27 -1.11
CA GLY A 308 -7.57 4.42 -1.11
C GLY A 308 -8.89 5.20 -1.27
N LEU A 309 -9.93 4.52 -1.74
CA LEU A 309 -11.22 5.11 -2.08
C LEU A 309 -12.34 4.81 -1.06
N ALA A 310 -12.00 4.35 0.15
CA ALA A 310 -12.98 3.96 1.17
C ALA A 310 -14.03 5.05 1.51
N GLY A 311 -13.65 6.33 1.42
CA GLY A 311 -14.56 7.46 1.67
C GLY A 311 -15.55 7.76 0.53
N TRP A 312 -15.43 7.09 -0.61
CA TRP A 312 -16.30 7.26 -1.78
C TRP A 312 -17.56 6.39 -1.69
N THR A 313 -18.44 6.50 -2.69
CA THR A 313 -19.45 5.48 -2.96
C THR A 313 -18.99 4.60 -4.13
N VAL A 314 -19.50 3.37 -4.21
CA VAL A 314 -19.02 2.35 -5.17
C VAL A 314 -19.09 2.83 -6.62
N ARG A 315 -20.22 3.45 -7.03
CA ARG A 315 -20.44 3.86 -8.43
C ARG A 315 -19.42 4.88 -8.94
N PRO A 316 -19.15 6.02 -8.27
CA PRO A 316 -18.12 6.95 -8.72
C PRO A 316 -16.71 6.40 -8.55
N ALA A 317 -16.43 5.56 -7.53
CA ALA A 317 -15.13 4.90 -7.40
C ALA A 317 -14.83 3.99 -8.61
N THR A 318 -15.81 3.18 -9.04
CA THR A 318 -15.70 2.34 -10.25
C THR A 318 -15.51 3.20 -11.50
N ALA A 319 -16.27 4.27 -11.64
CA ALA A 319 -16.13 5.17 -12.79
C ALA A 319 -14.74 5.84 -12.83
N LEU A 320 -14.14 6.13 -11.67
CA LEU A 320 -12.78 6.66 -11.58
C LEU A 320 -11.74 5.63 -12.06
N LEU A 321 -11.83 4.37 -11.64
CA LEU A 321 -10.93 3.31 -12.11
C LEU A 321 -10.98 3.15 -13.63
N ARG A 322 -12.16 3.16 -14.22
CA ARG A 322 -12.33 3.10 -15.69
C ARG A 322 -11.69 4.30 -16.40
N ARG A 323 -11.84 5.51 -15.84
CA ARG A 323 -11.19 6.72 -16.38
C ARG A 323 -9.66 6.64 -16.29
N LEU A 324 -9.12 6.04 -15.23
CA LEU A 324 -7.68 5.79 -15.10
C LEU A 324 -7.17 4.85 -16.20
N GLY A 325 -7.92 3.80 -16.55
CA GLY A 325 -7.59 2.93 -17.68
C GLY A 325 -7.56 3.67 -19.02
N SER A 326 -8.57 4.51 -19.27
CA SER A 326 -8.56 5.36 -20.48
C SER A 326 -7.42 6.39 -20.48
N ALA A 327 -7.07 6.94 -19.31
CA ALA A 327 -5.95 7.88 -19.18
C ALA A 327 -4.59 7.17 -19.38
N ALA A 328 -4.46 5.93 -18.92
CA ALA A 328 -3.26 5.11 -19.12
C ALA A 328 -2.98 4.89 -20.62
N ALA A 329 -4.00 4.61 -21.41
CA ALA A 329 -3.86 4.48 -22.88
C ALA A 329 -3.35 5.77 -23.53
N ILE A 330 -3.87 6.95 -23.11
CA ILE A 330 -3.38 8.24 -23.62
C ILE A 330 -1.93 8.47 -23.23
N VAL A 331 -1.55 8.16 -21.96
CA VAL A 331 -0.17 8.33 -21.50
C VAL A 331 0.77 7.41 -22.26
N ASP A 332 0.37 6.19 -22.55
CA ASP A 332 1.14 5.21 -23.33
C ASP A 332 1.43 5.74 -24.75
N GLU A 333 0.39 6.24 -25.44
CA GLU A 333 0.54 6.85 -26.77
C GLU A 333 1.46 8.09 -26.77
N GLU A 334 1.38 8.91 -25.71
CA GLU A 334 2.19 10.14 -25.59
C GLU A 334 3.65 9.86 -25.24
N LEU A 335 3.95 8.75 -24.54
CA LEU A 335 5.33 8.30 -24.28
C LEU A 335 5.97 7.65 -25.52
N ALA A 336 5.16 7.11 -26.42
CA ALA A 336 5.65 6.51 -27.67
C ALA A 336 6.02 7.51 -28.76
N ARG A 337 5.64 8.79 -28.60
CA ARG A 337 5.95 9.89 -29.55
C ARG A 337 7.32 10.48 -29.33
#